data_93f5680527d4913a5931382f845001c6
#
_entry.id   93f5680527d4913a5931382f845001c6
#
_cell.length_a   1.000
_cell.length_b   1.000
_cell.length_c   1.000
_cell.angle_alpha   90.00
_cell.angle_beta   90.00
_cell.angle_gamma   90.00
#
_symmetry.space_group_name_H-M   'P 1'
#
loop_
_entity.id
_entity.type
_entity.pdbx_description
1 polymer ?
#
loop_
_entity_poly.entity_id
_entity_poly.type
_entity_poly.pdbx_seq_one_letter_code
_entity_poly.pdbx_strand_id
1 'polypeptide(L)'
;MSTIKDVAQRAGVAPSTVSKYLNGGCVRSENSDAIRKAIAELEYRVNPFARSLKTQRSRFVAVLLPDMTAPFYGAVLLALDRVLRANGYHSLVSCYGSNYGLERDNLRFLIGTGIDGLIYAPENLEIEEFNELTENTGVPVVLVDRMPAGAQADAVQTDTVLTDNTESVRKAIGYLLSQGHRRIGIISGPRSVFTARERLT
;
A
#
# COMPACT_ATOMS: atom_id res chain seq x y z
N MET A 1 -28.87 -9.87 1.55
CA MET A 1 -28.10 -8.65 1.27
C MET A 1 -28.64 -8.06 -0.01
N SER A 2 -29.15 -6.81 -0.01
CA SER A 2 -29.75 -6.17 -1.20
C SER A 2 -28.67 -5.90 -2.26
N THR A 3 -29.04 -6.04 -3.53
CA THR A 3 -28.14 -5.89 -4.67
C THR A 3 -28.51 -4.63 -5.48
N ILE A 4 -27.65 -4.21 -6.38
CA ILE A 4 -27.93 -3.10 -7.29
C ILE A 4 -29.17 -3.39 -8.18
N LYS A 5 -29.46 -4.66 -8.44
CA LYS A 5 -30.65 -5.08 -9.20
C LYS A 5 -31.93 -4.86 -8.40
N ASP A 6 -31.89 -5.14 -7.09
CA ASP A 6 -33.03 -4.92 -6.20
C ASP A 6 -33.34 -3.42 -6.06
N VAL A 7 -32.31 -2.57 -5.96
CA VAL A 7 -32.47 -1.11 -5.95
C VAL A 7 -33.08 -0.63 -7.28
N ALA A 8 -32.61 -1.16 -8.40
CA ALA A 8 -33.12 -0.80 -9.73
C ALA A 8 -34.60 -1.20 -9.89
N GLN A 9 -34.96 -2.40 -9.48
CA GLN A 9 -36.33 -2.89 -9.48
C GLN A 9 -37.23 -2.04 -8.58
N ARG A 10 -36.79 -1.74 -7.36
CA ARG A 10 -37.54 -0.94 -6.38
C ARG A 10 -37.72 0.52 -6.82
N ALA A 11 -36.73 1.09 -7.52
CA ALA A 11 -36.77 2.44 -8.06
C ALA A 11 -37.45 2.55 -9.44
N GLY A 12 -37.81 1.44 -10.08
CA GLY A 12 -38.41 1.42 -11.42
C GLY A 12 -37.47 1.88 -12.52
N VAL A 13 -36.17 1.68 -12.39
CA VAL A 13 -35.16 2.13 -13.36
C VAL A 13 -34.24 0.96 -13.78
N ALA A 14 -33.48 1.16 -14.85
CA ALA A 14 -32.48 0.19 -15.26
C ALA A 14 -31.28 0.13 -14.26
N PRO A 15 -30.63 -1.04 -14.06
CA PRO A 15 -29.44 -1.15 -13.20
C PRO A 15 -28.31 -0.23 -13.64
N SER A 16 -28.18 0.09 -14.91
CA SER A 16 -27.23 1.06 -15.45
C SER A 16 -27.49 2.49 -14.95
N THR A 17 -28.76 2.87 -14.78
CA THR A 17 -29.15 4.17 -14.22
C THR A 17 -28.78 4.28 -12.75
N VAL A 18 -29.00 3.22 -11.95
CA VAL A 18 -28.55 3.16 -10.57
C VAL A 18 -27.02 3.23 -10.48
N SER A 19 -26.31 2.46 -11.33
CA SER A 19 -24.84 2.51 -11.39
C SER A 19 -24.33 3.92 -11.73
N LYS A 20 -24.97 4.62 -12.68
CA LYS A 20 -24.63 6.00 -13.04
C LYS A 20 -24.83 6.95 -11.87
N TYR A 21 -25.96 6.84 -11.16
CA TYR A 21 -26.26 7.63 -9.96
C TYR A 21 -25.21 7.43 -8.86
N LEU A 22 -24.88 6.17 -8.53
CA LEU A 22 -23.90 5.82 -7.48
C LEU A 22 -22.48 6.29 -7.81
N ASN A 23 -22.17 6.51 -9.08
CA ASN A 23 -20.87 7.03 -9.53
C ASN A 23 -20.87 8.56 -9.74
N GLY A 24 -21.88 9.29 -9.25
CA GLY A 24 -21.96 10.75 -9.35
C GLY A 24 -22.32 11.25 -10.77
N GLY A 25 -22.75 10.35 -11.66
CA GLY A 25 -23.20 10.74 -12.99
C GLY A 25 -24.57 11.40 -12.97
N CYS A 26 -24.80 12.31 -13.90
CA CYS A 26 -26.08 13.02 -14.02
C CYS A 26 -27.19 12.05 -14.44
N VAL A 27 -28.24 11.94 -13.63
CA VAL A 27 -29.50 11.24 -13.91
C VAL A 27 -30.66 12.22 -13.78
N ARG A 28 -31.81 11.91 -14.38
CA ARG A 28 -33.00 12.75 -14.26
C ARG A 28 -33.41 12.88 -12.80
N SER A 29 -33.92 14.04 -12.38
CA SER A 29 -34.31 14.36 -11.00
C SER A 29 -35.23 13.28 -10.39
N GLU A 30 -36.30 12.93 -11.12
CA GLU A 30 -37.27 11.90 -10.72
C GLU A 30 -36.61 10.55 -10.43
N ASN A 31 -35.68 10.11 -11.30
CA ASN A 31 -34.94 8.88 -11.10
C ASN A 31 -33.97 8.97 -9.90
N SER A 32 -33.35 10.14 -9.68
CA SER A 32 -32.47 10.38 -8.53
C SER A 32 -33.22 10.21 -7.21
N ASP A 33 -34.43 10.78 -7.11
CA ASP A 33 -35.25 10.69 -5.90
C ASP A 33 -35.76 9.26 -5.67
N ALA A 34 -36.19 8.59 -6.73
CA ALA A 34 -36.64 7.19 -6.67
C ALA A 34 -35.49 6.26 -6.23
N ILE A 35 -34.28 6.45 -6.77
CA ILE A 35 -33.09 5.66 -6.41
C ILE A 35 -32.70 5.92 -4.95
N ARG A 36 -32.68 7.16 -4.51
CA ARG A 36 -32.35 7.54 -3.13
C ARG A 36 -33.30 6.87 -2.13
N LYS A 37 -34.61 6.92 -2.42
CA LYS A 37 -35.65 6.26 -1.62
C LYS A 37 -35.45 4.75 -1.57
N ALA A 38 -35.23 4.11 -2.71
CA ALA A 38 -35.00 2.67 -2.80
C ALA A 38 -33.73 2.23 -2.04
N ILE A 39 -32.64 2.99 -2.10
CA ILE A 39 -31.42 2.76 -1.33
C ILE A 39 -31.71 2.78 0.19
N ALA A 40 -32.45 3.79 0.64
CA ALA A 40 -32.81 3.92 2.06
C ALA A 40 -33.72 2.78 2.54
N GLU A 41 -34.76 2.44 1.78
CA GLU A 41 -35.71 1.37 2.13
C GLU A 41 -35.07 -0.03 2.15
N LEU A 42 -34.10 -0.27 1.24
CA LEU A 42 -33.40 -1.56 1.13
C LEU A 42 -32.12 -1.61 1.96
N GLU A 43 -31.78 -0.54 2.67
CA GLU A 43 -30.51 -0.36 3.40
C GLU A 43 -29.31 -0.76 2.52
N TYR A 44 -29.42 -0.44 1.20
CA TYR A 44 -28.41 -0.85 0.25
C TYR A 44 -27.10 -0.12 0.50
N ARG A 45 -26.01 -0.89 0.60
CA ARG A 45 -24.65 -0.37 0.67
C ARG A 45 -23.87 -0.82 -0.56
N VAL A 46 -23.18 0.12 -1.17
CA VAL A 46 -22.29 -0.23 -2.31
C VAL A 46 -21.20 -1.17 -1.80
N ASN A 47 -21.12 -2.34 -2.40
CA ASN A 47 -20.04 -3.27 -2.12
C ASN A 47 -18.80 -2.88 -2.98
N PRO A 48 -17.70 -2.40 -2.36
CA PRO A 48 -16.50 -2.00 -3.09
C PRO A 48 -15.91 -3.14 -3.93
N PHE A 49 -15.94 -4.38 -3.44
CA PHE A 49 -15.44 -5.55 -4.15
C PHE A 49 -16.29 -5.91 -5.38
N ALA A 50 -17.62 -5.80 -5.28
CA ALA A 50 -18.48 -6.00 -6.45
C ALA A 50 -18.29 -4.90 -7.52
N ARG A 51 -17.93 -3.69 -7.09
CA ARG A 51 -17.58 -2.58 -7.97
C ARG A 51 -16.23 -2.82 -8.66
N SER A 52 -15.24 -3.33 -7.94
CA SER A 52 -13.90 -3.61 -8.48
C SER A 52 -13.92 -4.63 -9.61
N LEU A 53 -14.75 -5.67 -9.49
CA LEU A 53 -14.93 -6.67 -10.54
C LEU A 53 -15.43 -6.05 -11.87
N LYS A 54 -16.24 -5.00 -11.82
CA LYS A 54 -16.76 -4.32 -13.01
C LYS A 54 -15.79 -3.29 -13.58
N THR A 55 -15.04 -2.62 -12.72
CA THR A 55 -14.14 -1.51 -13.12
C THR A 55 -12.70 -1.98 -13.34
N GLN A 56 -12.37 -3.21 -12.97
CA GLN A 56 -11.02 -3.76 -12.88
C GLN A 56 -10.09 -2.88 -12.02
N ARG A 57 -10.68 -2.14 -11.08
CA ARG A 57 -9.95 -1.30 -10.10
C ARG A 57 -10.55 -1.46 -8.72
N SER A 58 -9.73 -1.87 -7.78
CA SER A 58 -10.13 -2.06 -6.38
C SER A 58 -10.20 -0.74 -5.61
N ARG A 59 -9.41 0.24 -6.01
CA ARG A 59 -9.13 1.47 -5.25
C ARG A 59 -8.44 1.20 -3.91
N PHE A 60 -7.78 0.06 -3.80
CA PHE A 60 -6.91 -0.26 -2.66
C PHE A 60 -5.45 -0.26 -3.10
N VAL A 61 -4.62 0.39 -2.30
CA VAL A 61 -3.16 0.26 -2.34
C VAL A 61 -2.75 -0.45 -1.06
N ALA A 62 -2.09 -1.60 -1.19
CA ALA A 62 -1.55 -2.30 -0.04
C ALA A 62 -0.29 -1.59 0.48
N VAL A 63 -0.11 -1.62 1.79
CA VAL A 63 1.10 -1.15 2.48
C VAL A 63 1.57 -2.29 3.37
N LEU A 64 2.68 -2.93 2.98
CA LEU A 64 3.27 -4.06 3.69
C LEU A 64 4.54 -3.62 4.41
N LEU A 65 4.53 -3.67 5.73
CA LEU A 65 5.58 -3.13 6.60
C LEU A 65 6.06 -4.19 7.60
N PRO A 66 7.31 -4.08 8.09
CA PRO A 66 7.79 -4.99 9.13
C PRO A 66 7.09 -4.75 10.48
N ASP A 67 6.92 -3.50 10.88
CA ASP A 67 6.40 -3.16 12.21
C ASP A 67 5.72 -1.77 12.20
N MET A 68 4.49 -1.70 12.68
CA MET A 68 3.76 -0.43 12.84
C MET A 68 4.03 0.26 14.18
N THR A 69 4.63 -0.42 15.14
CA THR A 69 4.93 0.17 16.46
C THR A 69 6.16 1.07 16.40
N ALA A 70 7.02 0.89 15.39
CA ALA A 70 8.13 1.78 15.14
C ALA A 70 7.62 3.17 14.67
N PRO A 71 8.00 4.26 15.36
CA PRO A 71 7.50 5.62 15.05
C PRO A 71 7.71 6.04 13.60
N PHE A 72 8.80 5.57 12.98
CA PHE A 72 9.11 5.82 11.58
C PHE A 72 8.01 5.30 10.65
N TYR A 73 7.67 4.01 10.76
CA TYR A 73 6.64 3.42 9.89
C TYR A 73 5.24 3.95 10.17
N GLY A 74 4.94 4.30 11.42
CA GLY A 74 3.70 5.00 11.78
C GLY A 74 3.57 6.34 11.06
N ALA A 75 4.63 7.14 11.05
CA ALA A 75 4.67 8.43 10.35
C ALA A 75 4.54 8.26 8.81
N VAL A 76 5.27 7.30 8.25
CA VAL A 76 5.18 6.98 6.82
C VAL A 76 3.76 6.56 6.44
N LEU A 77 3.15 5.67 7.21
CA LEU A 77 1.78 5.19 6.96
C LEU A 77 0.75 6.33 6.98
N LEU A 78 0.83 7.22 7.97
CA LEU A 78 -0.07 8.38 8.05
C LEU A 78 0.09 9.33 6.86
N ALA A 79 1.33 9.53 6.39
CA ALA A 79 1.58 10.36 5.21
C ALA A 79 1.02 9.71 3.93
N LEU A 80 1.25 8.41 3.76
CA LEU A 80 0.73 7.62 2.63
C LEU A 80 -0.80 7.62 2.61
N ASP A 81 -1.46 7.32 3.74
CA ASP A 81 -2.93 7.27 3.81
C ASP A 81 -3.56 8.61 3.43
N ARG A 82 -2.96 9.74 3.86
CA ARG A 82 -3.41 11.08 3.47
C ARG A 82 -3.37 11.28 1.95
N VAL A 83 -2.26 10.93 1.31
CA VAL A 83 -2.10 11.09 -0.13
C VAL A 83 -3.02 10.14 -0.89
N LEU A 84 -3.12 8.88 -0.47
CA LEU A 84 -3.99 7.89 -1.09
C LEU A 84 -5.46 8.33 -1.04
N ARG A 85 -5.94 8.77 0.12
CA ARG A 85 -7.33 9.27 0.28
C ARG A 85 -7.61 10.49 -0.58
N ALA A 86 -6.67 11.43 -0.67
CA ALA A 86 -6.82 12.62 -1.53
C ALA A 86 -6.97 12.25 -3.01
N ASN A 87 -6.47 11.08 -3.42
CA ASN A 87 -6.56 10.55 -4.78
C ASN A 87 -7.64 9.47 -4.94
N GLY A 88 -8.52 9.28 -3.95
CA GLY A 88 -9.64 8.33 -4.00
C GLY A 88 -9.24 6.87 -3.85
N TYR A 89 -8.10 6.61 -3.21
CA TYR A 89 -7.63 5.27 -2.82
C TYR A 89 -7.78 5.07 -1.30
N HIS A 90 -7.78 3.81 -0.89
CA HIS A 90 -7.73 3.39 0.50
C HIS A 90 -6.48 2.55 0.73
N SER A 91 -5.86 2.71 1.90
CA SER A 91 -4.74 1.86 2.31
C SER A 91 -5.24 0.53 2.88
N LEU A 92 -4.63 -0.59 2.45
CA LEU A 92 -4.78 -1.91 3.03
C LEU A 92 -3.46 -2.28 3.71
N VAL A 93 -3.42 -2.18 5.03
CA VAL A 93 -2.16 -2.33 5.77
C VAL A 93 -2.01 -3.74 6.30
N SER A 94 -0.82 -4.31 6.11
CA SER A 94 -0.42 -5.59 6.69
C SER A 94 0.99 -5.48 7.28
N CYS A 95 1.23 -6.21 8.37
CA CYS A 95 2.53 -6.30 8.99
C CYS A 95 2.95 -7.76 9.14
N TYR A 96 4.25 -8.02 8.99
CA TYR A 96 4.80 -9.36 9.06
C TYR A 96 5.74 -9.57 10.27
N GLY A 97 6.03 -8.53 11.07
CA GLY A 97 7.08 -8.59 12.08
C GLY A 97 8.43 -8.89 11.43
N SER A 98 9.31 -9.56 12.14
CA SER A 98 10.58 -10.08 11.58
C SER A 98 10.44 -11.56 11.16
N ASN A 99 9.27 -11.98 10.68
CA ASN A 99 8.97 -13.34 10.30
C ASN A 99 8.93 -13.50 8.77
N TYR A 100 9.93 -14.19 8.22
CA TYR A 100 10.05 -14.45 6.79
C TYR A 100 8.80 -15.13 6.18
N GLY A 101 8.27 -16.16 6.86
CA GLY A 101 7.08 -16.86 6.34
C GLY A 101 5.87 -15.96 6.24
N LEU A 102 5.63 -15.11 7.24
CA LEU A 102 4.55 -14.14 7.24
C LEU A 102 4.76 -13.04 6.19
N GLU A 103 6.00 -12.60 5.97
CA GLU A 103 6.33 -11.62 4.93
C GLU A 103 5.91 -12.12 3.55
N ARG A 104 6.34 -13.33 3.20
CA ARG A 104 6.00 -13.99 1.94
C ARG A 104 4.50 -14.23 1.78
N ASP A 105 3.87 -14.79 2.80
CA ASP A 105 2.45 -15.15 2.74
C ASP A 105 1.56 -13.91 2.65
N ASN A 106 1.89 -12.84 3.38
CA ASN A 106 1.21 -11.56 3.29
C ASN A 106 1.37 -10.92 1.90
N LEU A 107 2.58 -10.97 1.32
CA LEU A 107 2.83 -10.46 -0.03
C LEU A 107 1.95 -11.19 -1.06
N ARG A 108 1.94 -12.53 -1.04
CA ARG A 108 1.08 -13.35 -1.91
C ARG A 108 -0.41 -13.04 -1.72
N PHE A 109 -0.84 -12.96 -0.47
CA PHE A 109 -2.23 -12.67 -0.14
C PHE A 109 -2.66 -11.30 -0.68
N LEU A 110 -1.86 -10.26 -0.43
CA LEU A 110 -2.17 -8.90 -0.85
C LEU A 110 -2.28 -8.79 -2.38
N ILE A 111 -1.32 -9.36 -3.11
CA ILE A 111 -1.36 -9.39 -4.57
C ILE A 111 -2.61 -10.15 -5.06
N GLY A 112 -2.92 -11.29 -4.44
CA GLY A 112 -4.09 -12.10 -4.78
C GLY A 112 -5.44 -11.44 -4.49
N THR A 113 -5.49 -10.40 -3.65
CA THR A 113 -6.73 -9.65 -3.37
C THR A 113 -7.13 -8.66 -4.48
N GLY A 114 -6.29 -8.49 -5.51
CA GLY A 114 -6.56 -7.58 -6.63
C GLY A 114 -6.40 -6.11 -6.26
N ILE A 115 -5.37 -5.78 -5.50
CA ILE A 115 -4.98 -4.39 -5.20
C ILE A 115 -4.53 -3.67 -6.47
N ASP A 116 -4.68 -2.34 -6.49
CA ASP A 116 -4.25 -1.49 -7.61
C ASP A 116 -2.77 -1.10 -7.51
N GLY A 117 -2.11 -1.37 -6.38
CA GLY A 117 -0.70 -1.10 -6.17
C GLY A 117 -0.22 -1.59 -4.80
N LEU A 118 1.08 -1.73 -4.64
CA LEU A 118 1.73 -2.18 -3.42
C LEU A 118 2.86 -1.23 -3.03
N ILE A 119 2.87 -0.81 -1.78
CA ILE A 119 3.99 -0.12 -1.13
C ILE A 119 4.57 -1.09 -0.12
N TYR A 120 5.87 -1.39 -0.23
CA TYR A 120 6.46 -2.48 0.52
C TYR A 120 7.84 -2.11 1.08
N ALA A 121 8.04 -2.42 2.37
CA ALA A 121 9.33 -2.33 3.04
C ALA A 121 9.85 -3.75 3.31
N PRO A 122 10.68 -4.35 2.45
CA PRO A 122 11.16 -5.72 2.59
C PRO A 122 12.17 -5.86 3.73
N GLU A 123 12.25 -7.06 4.32
CA GLU A 123 13.26 -7.36 5.34
C GLU A 123 14.01 -8.67 5.10
N ASN A 124 13.29 -9.74 4.79
CA ASN A 124 13.87 -11.08 4.74
C ASN A 124 13.77 -11.74 3.36
N LEU A 125 12.93 -11.23 2.45
CA LEU A 125 12.80 -11.79 1.10
C LEU A 125 14.06 -11.51 0.28
N GLU A 126 14.58 -12.57 -0.37
CA GLU A 126 15.62 -12.43 -1.39
C GLU A 126 15.03 -11.83 -2.67
N ILE A 127 15.89 -11.20 -3.48
CA ILE A 127 15.45 -10.49 -4.70
C ILE A 127 14.81 -11.44 -5.71
N GLU A 128 15.31 -12.65 -5.84
CA GLU A 128 14.78 -13.66 -6.77
C GLU A 128 13.35 -14.01 -6.39
N GLU A 129 13.07 -14.29 -5.12
CA GLU A 129 11.73 -14.64 -4.65
C GLU A 129 10.78 -13.43 -4.72
N PHE A 130 11.27 -12.23 -4.43
CA PHE A 130 10.49 -11.00 -4.61
C PHE A 130 10.05 -10.85 -6.08
N ASN A 131 10.97 -11.03 -7.02
CA ASN A 131 10.67 -10.97 -8.44
C ASN A 131 9.66 -12.04 -8.86
N GLU A 132 9.84 -13.30 -8.45
CA GLU A 132 8.87 -14.37 -8.72
C GLU A 132 7.46 -14.05 -8.23
N LEU A 133 7.33 -13.39 -7.07
CA LEU A 133 6.04 -13.05 -6.47
C LEU A 133 5.38 -11.83 -7.11
N THR A 134 6.15 -10.93 -7.71
CA THR A 134 5.65 -9.65 -8.24
C THR A 134 5.60 -9.59 -9.76
N GLU A 135 6.48 -10.33 -10.45
CA GLU A 135 6.47 -10.42 -11.91
C GLU A 135 5.13 -10.93 -12.44
N ASN A 136 4.73 -10.42 -13.59
CA ASN A 136 3.51 -10.80 -14.30
C ASN A 136 2.19 -10.62 -13.54
N THR A 137 2.20 -10.00 -12.37
CA THR A 137 0.99 -9.73 -11.59
C THR A 137 0.20 -8.52 -12.11
N GLY A 138 0.87 -7.63 -12.83
CA GLY A 138 0.33 -6.34 -13.25
C GLY A 138 0.12 -5.33 -12.11
N VAL A 139 0.53 -5.66 -10.89
CA VAL A 139 0.45 -4.78 -9.71
C VAL A 139 1.72 -3.95 -9.63
N PRO A 140 1.66 -2.61 -9.79
CA PRO A 140 2.82 -1.76 -9.60
C PRO A 140 3.29 -1.80 -8.15
N VAL A 141 4.60 -1.91 -7.95
CA VAL A 141 5.24 -1.97 -6.63
C VAL A 141 6.15 -0.78 -6.44
N VAL A 142 6.13 -0.21 -5.24
CA VAL A 142 7.10 0.79 -4.77
C VAL A 142 7.73 0.27 -3.49
N LEU A 143 9.06 0.13 -3.49
CA LEU A 143 9.81 -0.21 -2.28
C LEU A 143 10.07 1.03 -1.46
N VAL A 144 9.99 0.91 -0.14
CA VAL A 144 10.23 2.02 0.79
C VAL A 144 11.19 1.62 1.90
N ASP A 145 12.12 2.53 2.24
CA ASP A 145 13.11 2.36 3.33
C ASP A 145 14.15 1.25 3.10
N ARG A 146 13.78 0.14 2.47
CA ARG A 146 14.63 -1.05 2.34
C ARG A 146 14.52 -1.65 0.94
N MET A 147 15.49 -2.50 0.63
CA MET A 147 15.49 -3.34 -0.57
C MET A 147 15.48 -4.82 -0.17
N PRO A 148 14.99 -5.72 -1.03
CA PRO A 148 15.11 -7.16 -0.82
C PRO A 148 16.56 -7.57 -0.60
N ALA A 149 16.79 -8.67 0.12
CA ALA A 149 18.12 -9.18 0.34
C ALA A 149 18.76 -9.59 -1.01
N GLY A 150 20.07 -9.43 -1.12
CA GLY A 150 20.80 -9.68 -2.38
C GLY A 150 20.58 -8.63 -3.48
N ALA A 151 19.60 -7.74 -3.36
CA ALA A 151 19.32 -6.74 -4.39
C ALA A 151 20.47 -5.73 -4.53
N GLN A 152 20.89 -5.52 -5.78
CA GLN A 152 21.70 -4.37 -6.19
C GLN A 152 20.75 -3.30 -6.77
N ALA A 153 21.16 -2.04 -6.74
CA ALA A 153 20.30 -0.93 -7.17
C ALA A 153 19.74 -1.12 -8.60
N ASP A 154 20.53 -1.74 -9.49
CA ASP A 154 20.17 -1.98 -10.89
C ASP A 154 19.36 -3.29 -11.11
N ALA A 155 19.23 -4.14 -10.09
CA ALA A 155 18.58 -5.44 -10.22
C ALA A 155 17.08 -5.40 -9.92
N VAL A 156 16.57 -4.29 -9.39
CA VAL A 156 15.16 -4.14 -9.01
C VAL A 156 14.44 -3.31 -10.08
N GLN A 157 13.51 -3.94 -10.79
CA GLN A 157 12.67 -3.27 -11.80
C GLN A 157 11.45 -2.56 -11.19
N THR A 158 11.62 -2.00 -9.99
CA THR A 158 10.56 -1.30 -9.27
C THR A 158 11.05 0.05 -8.76
N ASP A 159 10.15 1.00 -8.65
CA ASP A 159 10.47 2.29 -8.03
C ASP A 159 10.87 2.11 -6.55
N THR A 160 11.87 2.86 -6.11
CA THR A 160 12.36 2.80 -4.72
C THR A 160 12.40 4.20 -4.10
N VAL A 161 12.02 4.28 -2.83
CA VAL A 161 12.13 5.49 -2.01
C VAL A 161 12.96 5.15 -0.78
N LEU A 162 14.23 5.52 -0.82
CA LEU A 162 15.22 5.19 0.21
C LEU A 162 15.75 6.45 0.88
N THR A 163 16.15 6.31 2.15
CA THR A 163 16.97 7.29 2.84
C THR A 163 18.42 7.05 2.45
N ASP A 164 19.18 8.11 2.19
CA ASP A 164 20.62 8.03 2.03
C ASP A 164 21.27 7.76 3.40
N ASN A 165 21.30 6.49 3.77
CA ASN A 165 21.79 6.02 5.07
C ASN A 165 23.29 6.26 5.23
N THR A 166 24.09 6.03 4.18
CA THR A 166 25.53 6.21 4.20
C THR A 166 25.91 7.67 4.41
N GLU A 167 25.34 8.58 3.60
CA GLU A 167 25.63 10.01 3.74
C GLU A 167 25.11 10.59 5.05
N SER A 168 23.98 10.12 5.53
CA SER A 168 23.43 10.55 6.83
C SER A 168 24.38 10.22 7.99
N VAL A 169 24.93 9.01 8.01
CA VAL A 169 25.93 8.62 9.04
C VAL A 169 27.25 9.36 8.84
N ARG A 170 27.72 9.50 7.61
CA ARG A 170 28.95 10.29 7.29
C ARG A 170 28.84 11.71 7.85
N LYS A 171 27.71 12.38 7.67
CA LYS A 171 27.47 13.71 8.22
C LYS A 171 27.46 13.73 9.74
N ALA A 172 26.82 12.75 10.38
CA ALA A 172 26.76 12.64 11.83
C ALA A 172 28.16 12.41 12.44
N ILE A 173 28.92 11.47 11.87
CA ILE A 173 30.30 11.21 12.31
C ILE A 173 31.21 12.42 12.03
N GLY A 174 31.11 13.03 10.86
CA GLY A 174 31.84 14.25 10.53
C GLY A 174 31.60 15.38 11.51
N TYR A 175 30.35 15.57 11.92
CA TYR A 175 30.01 16.54 12.95
C TYR A 175 30.68 16.23 14.30
N LEU A 176 30.63 14.98 14.77
CA LEU A 176 31.30 14.58 16.01
C LEU A 176 32.82 14.79 15.94
N LEU A 177 33.45 14.46 14.81
CA LEU A 177 34.88 14.69 14.60
C LEU A 177 35.22 16.18 14.61
N SER A 178 34.39 17.03 14.02
CA SER A 178 34.59 18.49 14.03
C SER A 178 34.48 19.08 15.45
N GLN A 179 33.71 18.45 16.35
CA GLN A 179 33.64 18.82 17.77
C GLN A 179 34.81 18.27 18.62
N GLY A 180 35.79 17.62 17.99
CA GLY A 180 36.98 17.10 18.65
C GLY A 180 36.87 15.68 19.18
N HIS A 181 35.71 15.02 19.01
CA HIS A 181 35.57 13.62 19.44
C HIS A 181 36.47 12.71 18.60
N ARG A 182 37.20 11.79 19.27
CA ARG A 182 38.11 10.83 18.62
C ARG A 182 37.75 9.37 18.91
N ARG A 183 36.93 9.13 19.93
CA ARG A 183 36.47 7.80 20.31
C ARG A 183 34.96 7.77 20.18
N ILE A 184 34.47 7.24 19.06
CA ILE A 184 33.06 7.23 18.68
C ILE A 184 32.63 5.79 18.60
N GLY A 185 31.61 5.43 19.38
CA GLY A 185 30.95 4.14 19.31
C GLY A 185 29.63 4.24 18.51
N ILE A 186 29.26 3.19 17.82
CA ILE A 186 27.99 3.05 17.11
C ILE A 186 27.22 1.85 17.64
N ILE A 187 25.93 2.04 17.93
CA ILE A 187 24.98 0.96 18.18
C ILE A 187 24.19 0.76 16.91
N SER A 188 24.48 -0.30 16.17
CA SER A 188 23.80 -0.62 14.93
C SER A 188 22.74 -1.70 15.13
N GLY A 189 21.80 -1.80 14.19
CA GLY A 189 20.93 -2.97 14.04
C GLY A 189 21.67 -4.19 13.46
N PRO A 190 20.98 -5.33 13.30
CA PRO A 190 21.55 -6.53 12.68
C PRO A 190 22.06 -6.25 11.24
N ARG A 191 23.21 -6.82 10.89
CA ARG A 191 23.79 -6.66 9.54
C ARG A 191 22.95 -7.26 8.42
N SER A 192 22.02 -8.15 8.73
CA SER A 192 21.03 -8.67 7.80
C SER A 192 20.03 -7.61 7.34
N VAL A 193 19.80 -6.57 8.14
CA VAL A 193 18.88 -5.48 7.81
C VAL A 193 19.58 -4.48 6.89
N PHE A 194 18.96 -4.20 5.73
CA PHE A 194 19.48 -3.30 4.69
C PHE A 194 19.99 -1.96 5.26
N THR A 195 19.14 -1.23 5.95
CA THR A 195 19.47 0.11 6.48
C THR A 195 20.58 0.08 7.52
N ALA A 196 20.68 -0.99 8.32
CA ALA A 196 21.76 -1.15 9.29
C ALA A 196 23.11 -1.39 8.59
N ARG A 197 23.11 -2.18 7.52
CA ARG A 197 24.31 -2.43 6.69
C ARG A 197 24.80 -1.14 6.03
N GLU A 198 23.90 -0.40 5.40
CA GLU A 198 24.21 0.87 4.73
C GLU A 198 24.82 1.92 5.70
N ARG A 199 24.36 1.93 6.95
CA ARG A 199 24.88 2.83 7.99
C ARG A 199 26.26 2.45 8.52
N LEU A 200 26.74 1.24 8.23
CA LEU A 200 28.05 0.74 8.66
C LEU A 200 29.11 0.79 7.56
N THR A 201 28.72 1.16 6.32
CA THR A 201 29.60 1.34 5.17
C THR A 201 30.16 2.76 5.13
#